data_7ef86cb3c280a5c00f30d631ec6134f0
#
_entry.id   7ef86cb3c280a5c00f30d631ec6134f0
#
_cell.length_a   1.000
_cell.length_b   1.000
_cell.length_c   1.000
_cell.angle_alpha   90.00
_cell.angle_beta   90.00
_cell.angle_gamma   90.00
#
_symmetry.space_group_name_H-M   'P 1'
#
loop_
_entity.id
_entity.type
_entity.pdbx_description
1 polymer ?
#
loop_
_entity_poly.entity_id
_entity_poly.type
_entity_poly.pdbx_seq_one_letter_code
_entity_poly.pdbx_strand_id
1 'polypeptide(L)'
;MNAIELKQVTFSYDGKTKILENTDFTAEYGEVTLLSGHSGEGKSTLMYIVSGIIPNVNYGELTGEVKIAGEDIKGKKLGYICRKVGVVLQNADEQIIQKIVEDEIAFGCENLAFPPEKIQKQIDIVCNLLKLDKSWKCR
;
A
#
# COMPACT_ATOMS: atom_id res chain seq x y z
N MET A 1 -13.39 2.65 14.21
CA MET A 1 -11.93 2.67 14.49
C MET A 1 -11.21 2.88 13.17
N ASN A 2 -10.41 3.95 13.06
CA ASN A 2 -9.78 4.33 11.80
C ASN A 2 -8.66 3.35 11.43
N ALA A 3 -8.71 2.81 10.22
CA ALA A 3 -7.60 2.07 9.61
C ALA A 3 -6.52 3.04 9.11
N ILE A 4 -6.96 4.17 8.55
CA ILE A 4 -6.12 5.24 8.03
C ILE A 4 -6.61 6.56 8.60
N GLU A 5 -5.69 7.43 9.03
CA GLU A 5 -6.01 8.76 9.51
C GLU A 5 -4.89 9.73 9.09
N LEU A 6 -5.27 10.76 8.35
CA LEU A 6 -4.44 11.91 8.01
C LEU A 6 -4.98 13.14 8.72
N LYS A 7 -4.11 13.93 9.36
CA LYS A 7 -4.46 15.20 10.00
C LYS A 7 -3.54 16.32 9.54
N GLN A 8 -4.16 17.35 8.96
CA GLN A 8 -3.50 18.55 8.47
C GLN A 8 -2.27 18.24 7.60
N VAL A 9 -2.40 17.20 6.74
CA VAL A 9 -1.32 16.77 5.89
C VAL A 9 -1.11 17.74 4.75
N THR A 10 0.12 18.24 4.64
CA THR A 10 0.58 19.04 3.51
C THR A 10 1.76 18.35 2.88
N PHE A 11 1.76 18.27 1.55
CA PHE A 11 2.82 17.63 0.80
C PHE A 11 3.20 18.41 -0.46
N SER A 12 4.50 18.48 -0.72
CA SER A 12 5.10 19.08 -1.92
C SER A 12 6.28 18.23 -2.39
N TYR A 13 6.40 18.02 -3.71
CA TYR A 13 7.55 17.34 -4.30
C TYR A 13 8.78 18.23 -4.45
N ASP A 14 8.56 19.54 -4.67
CA ASP A 14 9.61 20.54 -4.98
C ASP A 14 9.81 21.57 -3.86
N GLY A 15 9.06 21.43 -2.76
CA GLY A 15 9.04 22.38 -1.65
C GLY A 15 8.31 23.71 -1.95
N LYS A 16 7.74 23.86 -3.15
CA LYS A 16 7.06 25.09 -3.59
C LYS A 16 5.59 24.85 -3.91
N THR A 17 5.32 23.85 -4.76
CA THR A 17 3.97 23.53 -5.20
C THR A 17 3.35 22.52 -4.26
N LYS A 18 2.35 22.93 -3.52
CA LYS A 18 1.61 22.02 -2.62
C LYS A 18 0.65 21.15 -3.43
N ILE A 19 0.85 19.85 -3.36
CA ILE A 19 -0.05 18.86 -3.98
C ILE A 19 -1.19 18.49 -3.03
N LEU A 20 -0.88 18.41 -1.74
CA LEU A 20 -1.88 18.35 -0.66
C LEU A 20 -1.65 19.53 0.26
N GLU A 21 -2.73 20.17 0.72
CA GLU A 21 -2.66 21.32 1.62
C GLU A 21 -3.67 21.16 2.75
N ASN A 22 -3.18 21.08 4.00
CA ASN A 22 -3.97 20.92 5.21
C ASN A 22 -5.07 19.87 5.05
N THR A 23 -4.73 18.74 4.43
CA THR A 23 -5.67 17.70 4.08
C THR A 23 -5.94 16.79 5.27
N ASP A 24 -7.22 16.62 5.59
CA ASP A 24 -7.71 15.63 6.54
C ASP A 24 -8.37 14.50 5.76
N PHE A 25 -8.09 13.25 6.15
CA PHE A 25 -8.69 12.08 5.54
C PHE A 25 -8.78 10.93 6.54
N THR A 26 -9.87 10.19 6.51
CA THR A 26 -10.05 8.98 7.33
C THR A 26 -10.65 7.86 6.51
N ALA A 27 -10.22 6.62 6.79
CA ALA A 27 -10.89 5.41 6.32
C ALA A 27 -10.99 4.42 7.47
N GLU A 28 -12.13 3.77 7.61
CA GLU A 28 -12.38 2.86 8.71
C GLU A 28 -12.05 1.40 8.34
N TYR A 29 -11.89 0.56 9.37
CA TYR A 29 -11.76 -0.87 9.14
C TYR A 29 -13.05 -1.48 8.61
N GLY A 30 -12.92 -2.38 7.63
CA GLY A 30 -14.04 -3.11 7.05
C GLY A 30 -14.88 -2.32 6.05
N GLU A 31 -14.46 -1.09 5.70
CA GLU A 31 -15.15 -0.24 4.73
C GLU A 31 -14.42 -0.18 3.39
N VAL A 32 -15.19 0.13 2.35
CA VAL A 32 -14.67 0.49 1.03
C VAL A 32 -14.83 1.98 0.85
N THR A 33 -13.72 2.71 0.79
CA THR A 33 -13.69 4.16 0.60
C THR A 33 -13.32 4.50 -0.84
N LEU A 34 -14.19 5.23 -1.54
CA LEU A 34 -13.91 5.73 -2.89
C LEU A 34 -13.32 7.13 -2.82
N LEU A 35 -12.08 7.29 -3.32
CA LEU A 35 -11.44 8.59 -3.52
C LEU A 35 -11.65 9.03 -4.97
N SER A 36 -12.48 10.04 -5.18
CA SER A 36 -12.84 10.59 -6.50
C SER A 36 -12.35 12.03 -6.66
N GLY A 37 -12.17 12.48 -7.89
CA GLY A 37 -11.73 13.84 -8.24
C GLY A 37 -11.02 13.89 -9.59
N HIS A 38 -10.72 15.10 -10.06
CA HIS A 38 -10.06 15.30 -11.36
C HIS A 38 -8.62 14.81 -11.38
N SER A 39 -8.06 14.63 -12.57
CA SER A 39 -6.63 14.30 -12.70
C SER A 39 -5.78 15.46 -12.14
N GLY A 40 -4.72 15.12 -11.41
CA GLY A 40 -3.81 16.11 -10.82
C GLY A 40 -4.19 16.60 -9.42
N GLU A 41 -5.33 16.23 -8.85
CA GLU A 41 -5.79 16.67 -7.51
C GLU A 41 -5.13 15.93 -6.32
N GLY A 42 -4.02 15.24 -6.55
CA GLY A 42 -3.25 14.62 -5.45
C GLY A 42 -3.74 13.25 -4.98
N LYS A 43 -4.73 12.61 -5.66
CA LYS A 43 -5.23 11.28 -5.27
C LYS A 43 -4.13 10.21 -5.18
N SER A 44 -3.31 10.11 -6.22
CA SER A 44 -2.18 9.16 -6.23
C SER A 44 -1.14 9.51 -5.17
N THR A 45 -0.91 10.81 -4.94
CA THR A 45 0.00 11.30 -3.90
C THR A 45 -0.50 10.88 -2.51
N LEU A 46 -1.79 11.02 -2.24
CA LEU A 46 -2.40 10.55 -0.99
C LEU A 46 -2.20 9.04 -0.82
N MET A 47 -2.45 8.26 -1.88
CA MET A 47 -2.21 6.81 -1.86
C MET A 47 -0.74 6.45 -1.62
N TYR A 48 0.21 7.21 -2.21
CA TYR A 48 1.64 7.01 -1.98
C TYR A 48 2.06 7.35 -0.54
N ILE A 49 1.44 8.35 0.08
CA ILE A 49 1.67 8.67 1.50
C ILE A 49 1.16 7.53 2.38
N VAL A 50 -0.08 7.08 2.17
CA VAL A 50 -0.70 6.01 2.96
C VAL A 50 0.06 4.68 2.81
N SER A 51 0.59 4.38 1.64
CA SER A 51 1.38 3.17 1.38
C SER A 51 2.83 3.27 1.87
N GLY A 52 3.27 4.45 2.31
CA GLY A 52 4.63 4.70 2.73
C GLY A 52 5.64 4.82 1.59
N ILE A 53 5.21 4.83 0.33
CA ILE A 53 6.07 5.15 -0.83
C ILE A 53 6.62 6.57 -0.66
N ILE A 54 5.79 7.50 -0.20
CA ILE A 54 6.23 8.81 0.27
C ILE A 54 6.35 8.73 1.81
N PRO A 55 7.47 9.14 2.39
CA PRO A 55 8.69 9.70 1.78
C PRO A 55 9.81 8.68 1.52
N ASN A 56 9.55 7.37 1.62
CA ASN A 56 10.62 6.36 1.61
C ASN A 56 11.26 6.13 0.23
N VAL A 57 10.48 6.27 -0.85
CA VAL A 57 10.92 6.06 -2.24
C VAL A 57 10.82 7.38 -3.01
N ASN A 58 9.67 8.02 -2.96
CA ASN A 58 9.44 9.32 -3.57
C ASN A 58 9.68 10.41 -2.52
N TYR A 59 10.65 11.26 -2.77
CA TYR A 59 11.03 12.32 -1.86
C TYR A 59 10.13 13.55 -1.99
N GLY A 60 10.07 14.33 -0.92
CA GLY A 60 9.33 15.58 -0.86
C GLY A 60 9.17 16.04 0.59
N GLU A 61 8.58 17.21 0.75
CA GLU A 61 8.30 17.78 2.07
C GLU A 61 6.90 17.35 2.52
N LEU A 62 6.86 16.47 3.53
CA LEU A 62 5.64 15.98 4.15
C LEU A 62 5.52 16.52 5.57
N THR A 63 4.43 17.22 5.85
CA THR A 63 4.07 17.71 7.19
C THR A 63 2.69 17.21 7.59
N GLY A 64 2.33 17.38 8.86
CA GLY A 64 1.10 16.84 9.41
C GLY A 64 1.30 15.44 10.03
N GLU A 65 0.21 14.79 10.37
CA GLU A 65 0.18 13.50 11.04
C GLU A 65 -0.45 12.44 10.11
N VAL A 66 0.22 11.30 9.96
CA VAL A 66 -0.29 10.16 9.17
C VAL A 66 -0.25 8.92 10.05
N LYS A 67 -1.42 8.36 10.34
CA LYS A 67 -1.55 7.12 11.13
C LYS A 67 -2.12 5.99 10.29
N ILE A 68 -1.53 4.81 10.43
CA ILE A 68 -1.99 3.55 9.87
C ILE A 68 -2.21 2.57 11.02
N ALA A 69 -3.41 2.01 11.10
CA ALA A 69 -3.78 1.13 12.21
C ALA A 69 -3.52 1.75 13.59
N GLY A 70 -3.78 3.06 13.73
CA GLY A 70 -3.58 3.83 14.95
C GLY A 70 -2.13 4.23 15.25
N GLU A 71 -1.15 3.82 14.43
CA GLU A 71 0.26 4.14 14.63
C GLU A 71 0.75 5.20 13.65
N ASP A 72 1.49 6.19 14.15
CA ASP A 72 2.17 7.18 13.32
C ASP A 72 3.25 6.50 12.47
N ILE A 73 3.20 6.74 11.15
CA ILE A 73 4.17 6.18 10.20
C ILE A 73 5.38 7.07 9.96
N LYS A 74 5.43 8.26 10.58
CA LYS A 74 6.55 9.18 10.44
C LYS A 74 7.86 8.53 10.86
N GLY A 75 8.85 8.54 9.97
CA GLY A 75 10.15 7.91 10.22
C GLY A 75 10.15 6.38 10.19
N LYS A 76 9.02 5.74 9.91
CA LYS A 76 8.98 4.29 9.72
C LYS A 76 9.50 3.91 8.34
N LYS A 77 10.27 2.83 8.27
CA LYS A 77 10.76 2.28 7.00
C LYS A 77 9.61 1.66 6.21
N LEU A 78 9.72 1.68 4.88
CA LEU A 78 8.73 1.11 3.96
C LEU A 78 8.35 -0.33 4.34
N GLY A 79 9.32 -1.20 4.60
CA GLY A 79 9.06 -2.60 4.98
C GLY A 79 8.24 -2.77 6.28
N TYR A 80 8.19 -1.77 7.15
CA TYR A 80 7.27 -1.78 8.31
C TYR A 80 5.84 -1.47 7.88
N ILE A 81 5.67 -0.47 6.99
CA ILE A 81 4.36 -0.02 6.52
C ILE A 81 3.72 -1.08 5.62
N CYS A 82 4.49 -1.72 4.74
CA CYS A 82 4.04 -2.82 3.87
C CYS A 82 3.46 -4.03 4.62
N ARG A 83 3.75 -4.18 5.91
CA ARG A 83 3.10 -5.21 6.75
C ARG A 83 1.65 -4.89 7.08
N LYS A 84 1.25 -3.64 6.93
CA LYS A 84 -0.08 -3.12 7.31
C LYS A 84 -0.91 -2.71 6.10
N VAL A 85 -0.27 -2.30 5.01
CA VAL A 85 -0.91 -1.75 3.81
C VAL A 85 -0.44 -2.52 2.59
N GLY A 86 -1.38 -3.15 1.89
CA GLY A 86 -1.17 -3.67 0.54
C GLY A 86 -1.55 -2.60 -0.48
N VAL A 87 -0.82 -2.51 -1.59
CA VAL A 87 -1.06 -1.53 -2.65
C VAL A 87 -1.11 -2.19 -4.01
N VAL A 88 -2.13 -1.84 -4.79
CA VAL A 88 -2.15 -2.12 -6.23
C VAL A 88 -1.98 -0.77 -6.95
N LEU A 89 -0.91 -0.64 -7.72
CA LEU A 89 -0.62 0.56 -8.49
C LEU A 89 -1.44 0.58 -9.79
N GLN A 90 -1.42 1.72 -10.47
CA GLN A 90 -2.20 1.93 -11.70
C GLN A 90 -1.87 0.91 -12.80
N ASN A 91 -0.59 0.54 -12.94
CA ASN A 91 -0.12 -0.52 -13.84
C ASN A 91 0.13 -1.79 -13.03
N ALA A 92 -0.92 -2.56 -12.74
CA ALA A 92 -0.79 -3.79 -11.96
C ALA A 92 0.15 -4.82 -12.61
N ASP A 93 0.17 -4.88 -13.94
CA ASP A 93 1.04 -5.81 -14.69
C ASP A 93 2.54 -5.54 -14.45
N GLU A 94 2.91 -4.27 -14.23
CA GLU A 94 4.30 -3.89 -13.91
C GLU A 94 4.72 -4.27 -12.48
N GLN A 95 3.77 -4.64 -11.63
CA GLN A 95 4.04 -5.12 -10.28
C GLN A 95 4.34 -6.61 -10.22
N ILE A 96 4.00 -7.37 -11.27
CA ILE A 96 4.28 -8.79 -11.36
C ILE A 96 5.78 -8.97 -11.66
N ILE A 97 6.49 -9.61 -10.74
CA ILE A 97 7.94 -9.78 -10.77
C ILE A 97 8.31 -11.22 -11.11
N GLN A 98 7.55 -12.18 -10.62
CA GLN A 98 7.83 -13.60 -10.78
C GLN A 98 7.24 -14.18 -12.07
N LYS A 99 7.88 -15.20 -12.59
CA LYS A 99 7.41 -15.92 -13.79
C LYS A 99 6.36 -16.99 -13.48
N ILE A 100 6.31 -17.41 -12.23
CA ILE A 100 5.42 -18.46 -11.73
C ILE A 100 4.42 -17.82 -10.78
N VAL A 101 3.15 -18.10 -10.94
CA VAL A 101 2.07 -17.50 -10.13
C VAL A 101 2.23 -17.85 -8.64
N GLU A 102 2.66 -19.08 -8.33
CA GLU A 102 2.91 -19.51 -6.96
C GLU A 102 4.01 -18.67 -6.29
N ASP A 103 5.10 -18.41 -7.02
CA ASP A 103 6.21 -17.61 -6.53
C ASP A 103 5.79 -16.12 -6.37
N GLU A 104 4.95 -15.60 -7.26
CA GLU A 104 4.42 -14.24 -7.14
C GLU A 104 3.55 -14.07 -5.89
N ILE A 105 2.70 -15.05 -5.60
CA ILE A 105 1.87 -15.03 -4.39
C ILE A 105 2.74 -15.19 -3.13
N ALA A 106 3.78 -16.03 -3.19
CA ALA A 106 4.71 -16.26 -2.09
C ALA A 106 5.58 -15.03 -1.79
N PHE A 107 5.94 -14.26 -2.83
CA PHE A 107 6.94 -13.19 -2.79
C PHE A 107 6.74 -12.20 -1.63
N GLY A 108 5.50 -11.75 -1.41
CA GLY A 108 5.19 -10.85 -0.30
C GLY A 108 5.43 -11.48 1.07
N CYS A 109 5.06 -12.75 1.22
CA CYS A 109 5.24 -13.49 2.47
C CYS A 109 6.72 -13.80 2.75
N GLU A 110 7.50 -14.10 1.71
CA GLU A 110 8.94 -14.33 1.80
C GLU A 110 9.68 -13.06 2.25
N ASN A 111 9.36 -11.92 1.65
CA ASN A 111 9.91 -10.61 2.05
C ASN A 111 9.57 -10.24 3.51
N LEU A 112 8.48 -10.77 4.04
CA LEU A 112 8.10 -10.64 5.45
C LEU A 112 8.71 -11.72 6.34
N ALA A 113 9.55 -12.60 5.78
CA ALA A 113 10.21 -13.72 6.46
C ALA A 113 9.21 -14.66 7.17
N PHE A 114 8.07 -14.98 6.51
CA PHE A 114 7.14 -15.97 7.03
C PHE A 114 7.74 -17.38 6.91
N PRO A 115 7.46 -18.27 7.85
CA PRO A 115 7.89 -19.68 7.74
C PRO A 115 7.18 -20.37 6.54
N PRO A 116 7.83 -21.35 5.89
CA PRO A 116 7.31 -22.00 4.68
C PRO A 116 5.89 -22.54 4.81
N GLU A 117 5.56 -23.15 5.93
CA GLU A 117 4.21 -23.66 6.21
C GLU A 117 3.14 -22.56 6.20
N LYS A 118 3.49 -21.35 6.69
CA LYS A 118 2.59 -20.23 6.68
C LYS A 118 2.45 -19.63 5.28
N ILE A 119 3.54 -19.64 4.50
CA ILE A 119 3.53 -19.19 3.10
C ILE A 119 2.59 -20.11 2.30
N GLN A 120 2.76 -21.43 2.38
CA GLN A 120 1.89 -22.39 1.67
C GLN A 120 0.42 -22.19 2.02
N LYS A 121 0.11 -22.01 3.29
CA LYS A 121 -1.26 -21.75 3.73
C LYS A 121 -1.84 -20.46 3.14
N GLN A 122 -1.03 -19.39 3.02
CA GLN A 122 -1.48 -18.16 2.40
C GLN A 122 -1.70 -18.30 0.90
N ILE A 123 -0.84 -19.04 0.21
CA ILE A 123 -1.02 -19.38 -1.21
C ILE A 123 -2.36 -20.08 -1.42
N ASP A 124 -2.64 -21.13 -0.63
CA ASP A 124 -3.89 -21.89 -0.74
C ASP A 124 -5.12 -21.00 -0.48
N ILE A 125 -5.05 -20.10 0.50
CA ILE A 125 -6.13 -19.13 0.80
C ILE A 125 -6.37 -18.20 -0.39
N VAL A 126 -5.32 -17.60 -0.93
CA VAL A 126 -5.42 -16.65 -2.04
C VAL A 126 -5.94 -17.33 -3.29
N CYS A 127 -5.42 -18.51 -3.62
CA CYS A 127 -5.87 -19.29 -4.79
C CYS A 127 -7.34 -19.67 -4.70
N ASN A 128 -7.81 -20.10 -3.53
CA ASN A 128 -9.21 -20.41 -3.32
C ASN A 128 -10.11 -19.16 -3.40
N LEU A 129 -9.67 -18.04 -2.82
CA LEU A 129 -10.39 -16.78 -2.84
C LEU A 129 -10.57 -16.24 -4.26
N LEU A 130 -9.50 -16.29 -5.06
CA LEU A 130 -9.47 -15.82 -6.44
C LEU A 130 -9.97 -16.86 -7.44
N LYS A 131 -10.37 -18.05 -6.99
CA LYS A 131 -10.82 -19.20 -7.83
C LYS A 131 -9.81 -19.55 -8.94
N LEU A 132 -8.53 -19.46 -8.63
CA LEU A 132 -7.48 -19.91 -9.53
C LEU A 132 -7.57 -21.42 -9.69
N ASP A 133 -7.56 -21.89 -10.92
CA ASP A 133 -7.52 -23.33 -11.19
C ASP A 133 -6.11 -23.90 -10.96
N LYS A 134 -5.97 -25.23 -10.97
CA LYS A 134 -4.67 -25.86 -10.69
C LYS A 134 -3.56 -25.55 -11.70
N SER A 135 -3.86 -24.86 -12.80
CA SER A 135 -2.88 -24.47 -13.84
C SER A 135 -1.90 -23.41 -13.34
N TRP A 136 -2.22 -22.67 -12.27
CA TRP A 136 -1.34 -21.70 -11.65
C TRP A 136 -0.06 -22.32 -11.05
N LYS A 137 -0.04 -23.63 -10.78
CA LYS A 137 1.15 -24.36 -10.30
C LYS A 137 2.19 -24.61 -11.40
N CYS A 138 1.79 -24.42 -12.64
CA CYS A 138 2.63 -24.70 -13.79
C CYS A 138 2.84 -23.45 -14.61
N ARG A 139 3.89 -22.68 -14.34
CA ARG A 139 4.51 -21.60 -15.16
C ARG A 139 4.58 -20.25 -14.50
#